data_fb698e54e6d93dbbeebb340fa18cbc61
#
_entry.id   fb698e54e6d93dbbeebb340fa18cbc61
#
_cell.length_a   1.000
_cell.length_b   1.000
_cell.length_c   1.000
_cell.angle_alpha   90.00
_cell.angle_beta   90.00
_cell.angle_gamma   90.00
#
_symmetry.space_group_name_H-M   'P 1'
#
loop_
_entity.id
_entity.type
_entity.pdbx_description
1 polymer ?
#
loop_
_entity_poly.entity_id
_entity_poly.type
_entity_poly.pdbx_seq_one_letter_code
_entity_poly.pdbx_strand_id
1 'polypeptide(L)'
;MQASFDATGEILVVTGGANGIGAALAHAYADAGGTAVVFDVTSGQPHPSGRVHEHRVDVSDRDAVHTAVARVLAEHGRIDALVAGAAVQPRCDVVDMDPEQWRRTLAVNLDGVVWCAQAVLPDMIARRSGAILVFASGLATAGRAQASAYAASKGALIAFSKSLAAEVAEHRIRVNTVFPGVVDTPQFRQANPSGGEREHWARATGIGTPADVVGPLMFLLSPAATMTGSTLTRDRAYPRSEAQ
;
A
#
# COMPACT_ATOMS: atom_id res chain seq x y z
N MET A 1 16.63 -13.25 -16.57
CA MET A 1 17.15 -12.91 -15.23
C MET A 1 15.96 -12.85 -14.30
N GLN A 2 15.94 -13.66 -13.26
CA GLN A 2 14.87 -13.66 -12.25
C GLN A 2 15.42 -12.97 -11.01
N ALA A 3 14.71 -11.93 -10.51
CA ALA A 3 15.08 -11.30 -9.26
C ALA A 3 14.68 -12.22 -8.11
N SER A 4 15.57 -12.46 -7.17
CA SER A 4 15.29 -13.13 -5.89
C SER A 4 15.42 -12.13 -4.76
N PHE A 5 14.52 -12.25 -3.78
CA PHE A 5 14.53 -11.44 -2.57
C PHE A 5 14.64 -12.37 -1.36
N ASP A 6 15.41 -11.96 -0.38
CA ASP A 6 15.50 -12.62 0.91
C ASP A 6 15.04 -11.64 1.99
N ALA A 7 13.97 -12.00 2.69
CA ALA A 7 13.38 -11.24 3.77
C ALA A 7 13.45 -12.01 5.10
N THR A 8 14.33 -13.02 5.19
CA THR A 8 14.45 -13.88 6.37
C THR A 8 14.69 -13.05 7.63
N GLY A 9 13.80 -13.20 8.61
CA GLY A 9 13.86 -12.49 9.88
C GLY A 9 13.35 -11.04 9.85
N GLU A 10 12.89 -10.55 8.70
CA GLU A 10 12.28 -9.22 8.56
C GLU A 10 10.78 -9.26 8.80
N ILE A 11 10.24 -8.19 9.35
CA ILE A 11 8.82 -8.02 9.68
C ILE A 11 8.22 -6.90 8.83
N LEU A 12 7.22 -7.24 8.02
CA LEU A 12 6.43 -6.33 7.22
C LEU A 12 5.05 -6.11 7.87
N VAL A 13 4.66 -4.86 8.07
CA VAL A 13 3.26 -4.50 8.29
C VAL A 13 2.66 -4.03 6.97
N VAL A 14 1.54 -4.62 6.55
CA VAL A 14 0.82 -4.22 5.34
C VAL A 14 -0.65 -3.92 5.65
N THR A 15 -1.09 -2.68 5.42
CA THR A 15 -2.50 -2.31 5.57
C THR A 15 -3.26 -2.50 4.26
N GLY A 16 -4.52 -2.96 4.33
CA GLY A 16 -5.27 -3.38 3.16
C GLY A 16 -4.72 -4.67 2.54
N GLY A 17 -4.18 -5.55 3.38
CA GLY A 17 -3.49 -6.76 2.96
C GLY A 17 -4.36 -8.01 2.81
N ALA A 18 -5.65 -7.95 3.12
CA ALA A 18 -6.55 -9.09 2.93
C ALA A 18 -6.83 -9.40 1.46
N ASN A 19 -6.64 -8.43 0.56
CA ASN A 19 -7.00 -8.55 -0.86
C ASN A 19 -5.99 -7.83 -1.78
N GLY A 20 -6.11 -8.11 -3.08
CA GLY A 20 -5.46 -7.35 -4.14
C GLY A 20 -3.94 -7.32 -4.02
N ILE A 21 -3.36 -6.13 -4.19
CA ILE A 21 -1.90 -5.93 -4.20
C ILE A 21 -1.30 -6.22 -2.81
N GLY A 22 -1.99 -5.80 -1.74
CA GLY A 22 -1.50 -6.02 -0.37
C GLY A 22 -1.39 -7.51 -0.03
N ALA A 23 -2.39 -8.32 -0.39
CA ALA A 23 -2.35 -9.77 -0.19
C ALA A 23 -1.24 -10.44 -1.02
N ALA A 24 -1.12 -10.07 -2.30
CA ALA A 24 -0.07 -10.61 -3.15
C ALA A 24 1.33 -10.28 -2.62
N LEU A 25 1.52 -9.07 -2.08
CA LEU A 25 2.79 -8.67 -1.47
C LEU A 25 3.05 -9.43 -0.17
N ALA A 26 2.05 -9.55 0.72
CA ALA A 26 2.19 -10.28 1.99
C ALA A 26 2.60 -11.73 1.74
N HIS A 27 1.99 -12.38 0.76
CA HIS A 27 2.35 -13.75 0.36
C HIS A 27 3.76 -13.84 -0.20
N ALA A 28 4.14 -12.96 -1.13
CA ALA A 28 5.49 -12.97 -1.69
C ALA A 28 6.58 -12.64 -0.65
N TYR A 29 6.26 -11.81 0.34
CA TYR A 29 7.17 -11.53 1.45
C TYR A 29 7.37 -12.75 2.34
N ALA A 30 6.29 -13.51 2.58
CA ALA A 30 6.34 -14.79 3.30
C ALA A 30 7.12 -15.87 2.51
N ASP A 31 6.96 -15.93 1.18
CA ASP A 31 7.73 -16.81 0.30
C ASP A 31 9.23 -16.46 0.31
N ALA A 32 9.57 -15.18 0.48
CA ALA A 32 10.95 -14.70 0.65
C ALA A 32 11.51 -14.92 2.08
N GLY A 33 10.81 -15.64 2.95
CA GLY A 33 11.26 -15.98 4.30
C GLY A 33 10.92 -14.95 5.39
N GLY A 34 10.32 -13.83 5.04
CA GLY A 34 9.88 -12.79 5.97
C GLY A 34 8.57 -13.14 6.67
N THR A 35 8.18 -12.33 7.63
CA THR A 35 6.86 -12.38 8.28
C THR A 35 6.05 -11.16 7.86
N ALA A 36 4.85 -11.37 7.35
CA ALA A 36 3.92 -10.30 7.00
C ALA A 36 2.76 -10.23 8.01
N VAL A 37 2.55 -9.06 8.59
CA VAL A 37 1.39 -8.81 9.47
C VAL A 37 0.43 -7.91 8.72
N VAL A 38 -0.74 -8.44 8.43
CA VAL A 38 -1.81 -7.78 7.67
C VAL A 38 -2.74 -7.04 8.61
N PHE A 39 -2.95 -5.75 8.36
CA PHE A 39 -4.00 -4.95 9.00
C PHE A 39 -5.12 -4.71 7.98
N ASP A 40 -6.29 -5.25 8.24
CA ASP A 40 -7.46 -5.10 7.37
C ASP A 40 -8.75 -5.18 8.21
N VAL A 41 -9.85 -4.67 7.68
CA VAL A 41 -11.18 -4.82 8.28
C VAL A 41 -11.87 -6.13 7.90
N THR A 42 -11.30 -6.83 6.91
CA THR A 42 -11.74 -8.15 6.43
C THR A 42 -10.62 -9.15 6.58
N SER A 43 -10.94 -10.44 6.58
CA SER A 43 -9.95 -11.52 6.53
C SER A 43 -9.54 -11.83 5.09
N GLY A 44 -8.28 -12.17 4.90
CA GLY A 44 -7.70 -12.63 3.64
C GLY A 44 -7.62 -14.15 3.56
N GLN A 45 -6.76 -14.64 2.66
CA GLN A 45 -6.47 -16.06 2.53
C GLN A 45 -5.20 -16.40 3.33
N PRO A 46 -5.21 -17.48 4.13
CA PRO A 46 -4.03 -17.89 4.86
C PRO A 46 -2.90 -18.31 3.91
N HIS A 47 -1.66 -18.08 4.33
CA HIS A 47 -0.48 -18.53 3.60
C HIS A 47 0.04 -19.86 4.17
N PRO A 48 0.42 -20.85 3.31
CA PRO A 48 0.84 -22.19 3.78
C PRO A 48 2.05 -22.19 4.73
N SER A 49 2.93 -21.20 4.63
CA SER A 49 4.10 -21.10 5.51
C SER A 49 3.78 -20.70 6.95
N GLY A 50 2.56 -20.26 7.25
CA GLY A 50 2.19 -19.69 8.54
C GLY A 50 2.83 -18.32 8.86
N ARG A 51 3.53 -17.69 7.91
CA ARG A 51 4.24 -16.41 8.09
C ARG A 51 3.41 -15.19 7.75
N VAL A 52 2.13 -15.35 7.41
CA VAL A 52 1.18 -14.25 7.22
C VAL A 52 0.21 -14.27 8.39
N HIS A 53 0.24 -13.21 9.19
CA HIS A 53 -0.62 -13.02 10.37
C HIS A 53 -1.63 -11.92 10.09
N GLU A 54 -2.87 -12.10 10.51
CA GLU A 54 -3.95 -11.14 10.29
C GLU A 54 -4.39 -10.50 11.61
N HIS A 55 -4.46 -9.19 11.60
CA HIS A 55 -5.07 -8.40 12.67
C HIS A 55 -6.22 -7.59 12.09
N ARG A 56 -7.39 -7.69 12.68
CA ARG A 56 -8.54 -6.87 12.29
C ARG A 56 -8.34 -5.45 12.81
N VAL A 57 -8.01 -4.52 11.91
CA VAL A 57 -7.71 -3.11 12.23
C VAL A 57 -8.41 -2.21 11.22
N ASP A 58 -9.19 -1.26 11.69
CA ASP A 58 -9.63 -0.11 10.89
C ASP A 58 -8.56 0.99 11.01
N VAL A 59 -7.86 1.27 9.92
CA VAL A 59 -6.77 2.26 9.92
C VAL A 59 -7.23 3.70 10.18
N SER A 60 -8.53 3.99 10.05
CA SER A 60 -9.09 5.29 10.41
C SER A 60 -9.19 5.52 11.93
N ASP A 61 -9.10 4.45 12.70
CA ASP A 61 -9.02 4.49 14.16
C ASP A 61 -7.55 4.51 14.61
N ARG A 62 -7.09 5.67 15.04
CA ARG A 62 -5.71 5.88 15.49
C ARG A 62 -5.32 4.97 16.63
N ASP A 63 -6.18 4.81 17.61
CA ASP A 63 -5.86 4.04 18.82
C ASP A 63 -5.84 2.54 18.52
N ALA A 64 -6.70 2.06 17.62
CA ALA A 64 -6.64 0.70 17.10
C ALA A 64 -5.33 0.43 16.36
N VAL A 65 -4.86 1.36 15.51
CA VAL A 65 -3.56 1.25 14.82
C VAL A 65 -2.40 1.18 15.80
N HIS A 66 -2.34 2.10 16.76
CA HIS A 66 -1.26 2.11 17.77
C HIS A 66 -1.24 0.83 18.60
N THR A 67 -2.40 0.35 19.01
CA THR A 67 -2.54 -0.92 19.75
C THR A 67 -2.05 -2.10 18.92
N ALA A 68 -2.42 -2.16 17.65
CA ALA A 68 -2.01 -3.25 16.76
C ALA A 68 -0.50 -3.22 16.49
N VAL A 69 0.10 -2.05 16.27
CA VAL A 69 1.56 -1.91 16.09
C VAL A 69 2.31 -2.30 17.37
N ALA A 70 1.84 -1.87 18.55
CA ALA A 70 2.44 -2.26 19.83
C ALA A 70 2.39 -3.78 20.02
N ARG A 71 1.32 -4.43 19.61
CA ARG A 71 1.22 -5.90 19.63
C ARG A 71 2.24 -6.55 18.69
N VAL A 72 2.40 -6.06 17.45
CA VAL A 72 3.42 -6.57 16.52
C VAL A 72 4.81 -6.44 17.11
N LEU A 73 5.13 -5.30 17.72
CA LEU A 73 6.43 -5.09 18.37
C LEU A 73 6.64 -6.01 19.57
N ALA A 74 5.61 -6.29 20.36
CA ALA A 74 5.68 -7.24 21.47
C ALA A 74 5.90 -8.69 21.01
N GLU A 75 5.29 -9.09 19.89
CA GLU A 75 5.34 -10.44 19.34
C GLU A 75 6.65 -10.69 18.54
N HIS A 76 7.14 -9.70 17.80
CA HIS A 76 8.25 -9.86 16.85
C HIS A 76 9.50 -9.02 17.20
N GLY A 77 9.40 -8.06 18.10
CA GLY A 77 10.52 -7.23 18.56
C GLY A 77 10.92 -6.11 17.60
N ARG A 78 10.40 -6.07 16.38
CA ARG A 78 10.78 -5.09 15.35
C ARG A 78 9.73 -4.96 14.25
N ILE A 79 9.77 -3.85 13.52
CA ILE A 79 9.05 -3.68 12.24
C ILE A 79 10.04 -3.09 11.23
N ASP A 80 10.35 -3.83 10.17
CA ASP A 80 11.34 -3.44 9.16
C ASP A 80 10.72 -2.66 8.01
N ALA A 81 9.46 -2.96 7.72
CA ALA A 81 8.75 -2.33 6.62
C ALA A 81 7.29 -2.04 6.96
N LEU A 82 6.79 -0.92 6.43
CA LEU A 82 5.37 -0.58 6.39
C LEU A 82 4.93 -0.37 4.95
N VAL A 83 3.86 -1.04 4.54
CA VAL A 83 3.17 -0.76 3.27
C VAL A 83 1.76 -0.27 3.57
N ALA A 84 1.53 1.02 3.37
CA ALA A 84 0.26 1.66 3.62
C ALA A 84 -0.63 1.58 2.36
N GLY A 85 -1.41 0.48 2.27
CA GLY A 85 -2.22 0.13 1.10
C GLY A 85 -3.73 0.16 1.33
N ALA A 86 -4.22 0.28 2.57
CA ALA A 86 -5.64 0.39 2.85
C ALA A 86 -6.26 1.62 2.18
N ALA A 87 -7.35 1.44 1.46
CA ALA A 87 -8.03 2.54 0.79
C ALA A 87 -9.48 2.22 0.45
N VAL A 88 -10.31 3.26 0.39
CA VAL A 88 -11.67 3.23 -0.16
C VAL A 88 -11.73 4.17 -1.37
N GLN A 89 -12.51 3.80 -2.38
CA GLN A 89 -12.66 4.58 -3.62
C GLN A 89 -14.14 4.74 -3.99
N PRO A 90 -14.92 5.48 -3.20
CA PRO A 90 -16.31 5.78 -3.57
C PRO A 90 -16.31 6.66 -4.83
N ARG A 91 -17.39 6.54 -5.62
CA ARG A 91 -17.63 7.38 -6.79
C ARG A 91 -18.87 8.22 -6.57
N CYS A 92 -18.69 9.54 -6.68
CA CYS A 92 -19.77 10.49 -6.50
C CYS A 92 -19.42 11.81 -7.19
N ASP A 93 -20.38 12.46 -7.83
CA ASP A 93 -20.22 13.83 -8.29
C ASP A 93 -20.13 14.78 -7.08
N VAL A 94 -19.34 15.86 -7.20
CA VAL A 94 -19.09 16.75 -6.06
C VAL A 94 -20.39 17.41 -5.56
N VAL A 95 -21.32 17.67 -6.46
CA VAL A 95 -22.62 18.27 -6.12
C VAL A 95 -23.47 17.37 -5.21
N ASP A 96 -23.30 16.05 -5.32
CA ASP A 96 -24.07 15.04 -4.57
C ASP A 96 -23.25 14.41 -3.44
N MET A 97 -22.02 14.91 -3.19
CA MET A 97 -21.12 14.31 -2.23
C MET A 97 -21.60 14.48 -0.80
N ASP A 98 -21.90 13.37 -0.13
CA ASP A 98 -22.16 13.37 1.30
C ASP A 98 -20.88 13.75 2.08
N PRO A 99 -20.95 14.74 2.99
CA PRO A 99 -19.85 15.13 3.86
C PRO A 99 -19.25 13.96 4.67
N GLU A 100 -20.05 12.97 5.05
CA GLU A 100 -19.55 11.80 5.78
C GLU A 100 -18.73 10.87 4.85
N GLN A 101 -19.19 10.67 3.62
CA GLN A 101 -18.42 9.92 2.62
C GLN A 101 -17.06 10.59 2.34
N TRP A 102 -17.04 11.92 2.25
CA TRP A 102 -15.79 12.69 2.13
C TRP A 102 -14.87 12.44 3.31
N ARG A 103 -15.35 12.65 4.55
CA ARG A 103 -14.57 12.44 5.77
C ARG A 103 -14.06 11.01 5.89
N ARG A 104 -14.91 10.03 5.61
CA ARG A 104 -14.51 8.61 5.64
C ARG A 104 -13.41 8.30 4.64
N THR A 105 -13.48 8.89 3.44
CA THR A 105 -12.43 8.70 2.41
C THR A 105 -11.10 9.25 2.89
N LEU A 106 -11.07 10.46 3.47
CA LEU A 106 -9.84 11.02 4.02
C LEU A 106 -9.34 10.25 5.23
N ALA A 107 -10.22 9.89 6.16
CA ALA A 107 -9.88 9.14 7.37
C ALA A 107 -9.18 7.81 7.06
N VAL A 108 -9.68 7.07 6.05
CA VAL A 108 -9.05 5.80 5.64
C VAL A 108 -7.78 6.05 4.81
N ASN A 109 -7.90 6.85 3.73
CA ASN A 109 -6.87 6.92 2.71
C ASN A 109 -5.69 7.82 3.08
N LEU A 110 -5.90 8.82 3.92
CA LEU A 110 -4.88 9.79 4.34
C LEU A 110 -4.52 9.63 5.81
N ASP A 111 -5.49 9.85 6.71
CA ASP A 111 -5.20 9.82 8.15
C ASP A 111 -4.70 8.44 8.59
N GLY A 112 -5.26 7.35 8.05
CA GLY A 112 -4.80 5.99 8.31
C GLY A 112 -3.34 5.74 7.95
N VAL A 113 -2.85 6.35 6.87
CA VAL A 113 -1.42 6.29 6.50
C VAL A 113 -0.57 7.05 7.50
N VAL A 114 -1.03 8.23 7.95
CA VAL A 114 -0.36 9.05 8.97
C VAL A 114 -0.27 8.28 10.29
N TRP A 115 -1.38 7.68 10.75
CA TRP A 115 -1.41 6.91 12.01
C TRP A 115 -0.49 5.69 11.97
N CYS A 116 -0.48 4.97 10.86
CA CYS A 116 0.42 3.82 10.70
C CYS A 116 1.88 4.26 10.70
N ALA A 117 2.25 5.31 9.96
CA ALA A 117 3.60 5.86 9.97
C ALA A 117 3.99 6.33 11.37
N GLN A 118 3.13 7.09 12.05
CA GLN A 118 3.36 7.57 13.42
C GLN A 118 3.63 6.42 14.41
N ALA A 119 2.91 5.31 14.26
CA ALA A 119 3.03 4.18 15.16
C ALA A 119 4.32 3.36 14.96
N VAL A 120 4.80 3.18 13.71
CA VAL A 120 6.00 2.36 13.44
C VAL A 120 7.31 3.16 13.56
N LEU A 121 7.27 4.46 13.37
CA LEU A 121 8.48 5.31 13.33
C LEU A 121 9.32 5.29 14.60
N PRO A 122 8.78 5.26 15.82
CA PRO A 122 9.62 5.22 17.03
C PRO A 122 10.59 4.03 17.06
N ASP A 123 10.14 2.83 16.67
CA ASP A 123 10.98 1.64 16.56
C ASP A 123 12.00 1.78 15.42
N MET A 124 11.56 2.20 14.23
CA MET A 124 12.45 2.38 13.07
C MET A 124 13.55 3.44 13.36
N ILE A 125 13.21 4.56 14.01
CA ILE A 125 14.15 5.60 14.42
C ILE A 125 15.18 5.06 15.42
N ALA A 126 14.72 4.34 16.44
CA ALA A 126 15.61 3.76 17.46
C ALA A 126 16.61 2.78 16.82
N ARG A 127 16.18 1.98 15.86
CA ARG A 127 17.02 1.03 15.11
C ARG A 127 17.80 1.65 13.96
N ARG A 128 17.49 2.90 13.57
CA ARG A 128 18.05 3.59 12.40
C ARG A 128 17.89 2.78 11.11
N SER A 129 16.76 2.14 10.95
CA SER A 129 16.46 1.23 9.82
C SER A 129 14.96 1.13 9.60
N GLY A 130 14.50 1.24 8.36
CA GLY A 130 13.11 1.06 8.00
C GLY A 130 12.82 1.41 6.54
N ALA A 131 11.73 0.85 6.02
CA ALA A 131 11.20 1.20 4.70
C ALA A 131 9.68 1.40 4.77
N ILE A 132 9.20 2.54 4.28
CA ILE A 132 7.78 2.86 4.22
C ILE A 132 7.38 3.06 2.75
N LEU A 133 6.38 2.32 2.29
CA LEU A 133 5.76 2.50 0.99
C LEU A 133 4.34 3.01 1.14
N VAL A 134 4.02 4.08 0.44
CA VAL A 134 2.70 4.70 0.44
C VAL A 134 2.06 4.57 -0.94
N PHE A 135 0.89 3.94 -1.01
CA PHE A 135 0.14 3.84 -2.26
C PHE A 135 -0.62 5.14 -2.55
N ALA A 136 -0.11 5.90 -3.51
CA ALA A 136 -0.85 6.99 -4.15
C ALA A 136 -1.57 6.45 -5.42
N SER A 137 -1.83 7.31 -6.38
CA SER A 137 -2.54 6.93 -7.61
C SER A 137 -2.24 7.94 -8.72
N GLY A 138 -2.19 7.47 -9.96
CA GLY A 138 -2.18 8.36 -11.13
C GLY A 138 -3.40 9.28 -11.21
N LEU A 139 -4.53 8.91 -10.60
CA LEU A 139 -5.71 9.80 -10.50
C LEU A 139 -5.45 11.06 -9.67
N ALA A 140 -4.44 11.07 -8.82
CA ALA A 140 -4.03 12.26 -8.06
C ALA A 140 -3.49 13.38 -8.97
N THR A 141 -2.98 13.04 -10.14
CA THR A 141 -2.38 13.98 -11.11
C THR A 141 -3.23 14.14 -12.36
N ALA A 142 -3.85 13.06 -12.86
CA ALA A 142 -4.66 13.08 -14.06
C ALA A 142 -6.13 13.47 -13.79
N GLY A 143 -6.62 13.22 -12.57
CA GLY A 143 -8.03 13.38 -12.23
C GLY A 143 -8.94 12.33 -12.89
N ARG A 144 -10.18 12.26 -12.42
CA ARG A 144 -11.26 11.47 -12.99
C ARG A 144 -12.59 11.98 -12.46
N ALA A 145 -13.60 12.07 -13.29
CA ALA A 145 -14.96 12.36 -12.86
C ALA A 145 -15.42 11.37 -11.77
N GLN A 146 -16.12 11.88 -10.77
CA GLN A 146 -16.65 11.13 -9.64
C GLN A 146 -15.58 10.53 -8.69
N ALA A 147 -14.32 10.92 -8.81
CA ALA A 147 -13.23 10.42 -7.97
C ALA A 147 -12.54 11.54 -7.15
N SER A 148 -13.18 12.69 -6.96
CA SER A 148 -12.56 13.87 -6.36
C SER A 148 -12.04 13.61 -4.93
N ALA A 149 -12.81 12.97 -4.05
CA ALA A 149 -12.39 12.64 -2.69
C ALA A 149 -11.17 11.68 -2.71
N TYR A 150 -11.25 10.64 -3.54
CA TYR A 150 -10.14 9.70 -3.70
C TYR A 150 -8.89 10.39 -4.25
N ALA A 151 -9.01 11.16 -5.34
CA ALA A 151 -7.90 11.87 -5.96
C ALA A 151 -7.26 12.87 -4.98
N ALA A 152 -8.07 13.62 -4.23
CA ALA A 152 -7.59 14.55 -3.20
C ALA A 152 -6.78 13.81 -2.12
N SER A 153 -7.32 12.68 -1.59
CA SER A 153 -6.61 11.88 -0.58
C SER A 153 -5.27 11.36 -1.12
N LYS A 154 -5.23 10.87 -2.36
CA LYS A 154 -4.00 10.34 -2.97
C LYS A 154 -3.02 11.43 -3.37
N GLY A 155 -3.48 12.64 -3.70
CA GLY A 155 -2.65 13.82 -3.91
C GLY A 155 -1.97 14.29 -2.62
N ALA A 156 -2.71 14.33 -1.52
CA ALA A 156 -2.17 14.66 -0.19
C ALA A 156 -1.05 13.70 0.23
N LEU A 157 -1.17 12.41 -0.08
CA LEU A 157 -0.15 11.41 0.24
C LEU A 157 1.17 11.64 -0.49
N ILE A 158 1.16 12.22 -1.70
CA ILE A 158 2.39 12.55 -2.44
C ILE A 158 3.19 13.61 -1.65
N ALA A 159 2.51 14.66 -1.20
CA ALA A 159 3.15 15.72 -0.40
C ALA A 159 3.60 15.20 0.97
N PHE A 160 2.72 14.46 1.67
CA PHE A 160 3.03 13.85 2.96
C PHE A 160 4.28 12.96 2.88
N SER A 161 4.34 12.04 1.92
CA SER A 161 5.46 11.11 1.77
C SER A 161 6.79 11.82 1.52
N LYS A 162 6.80 12.91 0.75
CA LYS A 162 8.01 13.72 0.52
C LYS A 162 8.49 14.41 1.78
N SER A 163 7.57 15.00 2.54
CA SER A 163 7.90 15.64 3.82
C SER A 163 8.42 14.64 4.83
N LEU A 164 7.74 13.51 4.97
CA LEU A 164 8.16 12.43 5.86
C LEU A 164 9.52 11.86 5.47
N ALA A 165 9.78 11.68 4.16
CA ALA A 165 11.08 11.21 3.67
C ALA A 165 12.23 12.15 4.08
N ALA A 166 12.02 13.45 4.02
CA ALA A 166 13.00 14.45 4.44
C ALA A 166 13.20 14.41 5.96
N GLU A 167 12.12 14.29 6.73
CA GLU A 167 12.13 14.26 8.20
C GLU A 167 12.92 13.06 8.76
N VAL A 168 12.76 11.86 8.15
CA VAL A 168 13.35 10.63 8.68
C VAL A 168 14.64 10.20 7.99
N ALA A 169 15.14 10.95 7.01
CA ALA A 169 16.35 10.62 6.24
C ALA A 169 17.58 10.43 7.12
N GLU A 170 17.78 11.29 8.13
CA GLU A 170 18.90 11.20 9.07
C GLU A 170 18.88 9.89 9.89
N HIS A 171 17.70 9.26 10.03
CA HIS A 171 17.51 7.99 10.71
C HIS A 171 17.66 6.78 9.78
N ARG A 172 18.08 6.97 8.51
CA ARG A 172 18.23 5.92 7.50
C ARG A 172 16.91 5.18 7.20
N ILE A 173 15.78 5.84 7.37
CA ILE A 173 14.47 5.33 7.02
C ILE A 173 14.13 5.83 5.62
N ARG A 174 13.70 4.93 4.74
CA ARG A 174 13.30 5.27 3.37
C ARG A 174 11.78 5.35 3.28
N VAL A 175 11.29 6.41 2.68
CA VAL A 175 9.86 6.61 2.43
C VAL A 175 9.66 6.86 0.94
N ASN A 176 8.94 6.00 0.27
CA ASN A 176 8.68 6.14 -1.17
C ASN A 176 7.19 5.99 -1.48
N THR A 177 6.77 6.66 -2.54
CA THR A 177 5.39 6.61 -3.04
C THR A 177 5.32 5.66 -4.22
N VAL A 178 4.20 4.93 -4.36
CA VAL A 178 3.97 4.02 -5.47
C VAL A 178 2.64 4.36 -6.17
N PHE A 179 2.69 4.47 -7.49
CA PHE A 179 1.53 4.48 -8.37
C PHE A 179 1.47 3.12 -9.06
N PRO A 180 0.66 2.16 -8.57
CA PRO A 180 0.70 0.78 -9.05
C PRO A 180 0.14 0.62 -10.48
N GLY A 181 -0.42 1.69 -11.06
CA GLY A 181 -1.16 1.63 -12.30
C GLY A 181 -2.55 1.02 -12.11
N VAL A 182 -3.16 0.61 -13.21
CA VAL A 182 -4.45 -0.10 -13.17
C VAL A 182 -4.20 -1.58 -12.93
N VAL A 183 -4.73 -2.09 -11.81
CA VAL A 183 -4.55 -3.48 -11.36
C VAL A 183 -5.91 -4.09 -11.07
N ASP A 184 -6.15 -5.30 -11.57
CA ASP A 184 -7.40 -6.03 -11.36
C ASP A 184 -7.52 -6.51 -9.90
N THR A 185 -8.17 -5.69 -9.10
CA THR A 185 -8.42 -5.92 -7.68
C THR A 185 -9.91 -5.80 -7.37
N PRO A 186 -10.39 -6.31 -6.23
CA PRO A 186 -11.77 -6.08 -5.80
C PRO A 186 -12.16 -4.60 -5.79
N GLN A 187 -11.28 -3.72 -5.29
CA GLN A 187 -11.50 -2.27 -5.28
C GLN A 187 -11.62 -1.69 -6.70
N PHE A 188 -10.76 -2.10 -7.63
CA PHE A 188 -10.84 -1.67 -9.02
C PHE A 188 -12.16 -2.09 -9.67
N ARG A 189 -12.59 -3.34 -9.46
CA ARG A 189 -13.84 -3.88 -10.00
C ARG A 189 -15.05 -3.14 -9.43
N GLN A 190 -15.05 -2.84 -8.13
CA GLN A 190 -16.09 -2.05 -7.46
C GLN A 190 -16.16 -0.62 -8.00
N ALA A 191 -15.02 0.04 -8.20
CA ALA A 191 -14.95 1.39 -8.74
C ALA A 191 -15.22 1.48 -10.26
N ASN A 192 -15.23 0.34 -10.97
CA ASN A 192 -15.47 0.22 -12.42
C ASN A 192 -16.44 -0.94 -12.71
N PRO A 193 -17.72 -0.82 -12.33
CA PRO A 193 -18.66 -1.93 -12.42
C PRO A 193 -19.06 -2.28 -13.87
N SER A 194 -19.00 -1.33 -14.79
CA SER A 194 -19.37 -1.55 -16.18
C SER A 194 -18.27 -2.22 -17.01
N GLY A 195 -18.65 -3.06 -17.97
CA GLY A 195 -17.72 -3.65 -18.93
C GLY A 195 -16.98 -2.57 -19.75
N GLY A 196 -17.69 -1.53 -20.19
CA GLY A 196 -17.12 -0.43 -20.98
C GLY A 196 -16.03 0.35 -20.25
N GLU A 197 -16.15 0.56 -18.94
CA GLU A 197 -15.09 1.21 -18.15
C GLU A 197 -13.84 0.34 -18.08
N ARG A 198 -14.00 -0.97 -17.88
CA ARG A 198 -12.86 -1.90 -17.87
C ARG A 198 -12.18 -2.00 -19.22
N GLU A 199 -12.95 -2.04 -20.30
CA GLU A 199 -12.42 -1.99 -21.67
C GLU A 199 -11.67 -0.68 -21.95
N HIS A 200 -12.19 0.45 -21.47
CA HIS A 200 -11.47 1.73 -21.56
C HIS A 200 -10.08 1.62 -20.92
N TRP A 201 -9.99 1.14 -19.70
CA TRP A 201 -8.71 0.97 -19.01
C TRP A 201 -7.79 -0.02 -19.70
N ALA A 202 -8.35 -1.14 -20.18
CA ALA A 202 -7.57 -2.14 -20.93
C ALA A 202 -6.91 -1.53 -22.18
N ARG A 203 -7.62 -0.66 -22.91
CA ARG A 203 -7.06 0.04 -24.09
C ARG A 203 -6.13 1.18 -23.73
N ALA A 204 -6.47 1.97 -22.71
CA ALA A 204 -5.73 3.19 -22.37
C ALA A 204 -4.38 2.89 -21.71
N THR A 205 -4.37 2.00 -20.72
CA THR A 205 -3.20 1.76 -19.86
C THR A 205 -2.84 0.28 -19.72
N GLY A 206 -3.69 -0.62 -20.18
CA GLY A 206 -3.66 -2.02 -19.80
C GLY A 206 -4.14 -2.22 -18.35
N ILE A 207 -4.53 -3.44 -18.03
CA ILE A 207 -4.91 -3.86 -16.69
C ILE A 207 -3.94 -4.96 -16.27
N GLY A 208 -3.17 -4.71 -15.21
CA GLY A 208 -2.27 -5.70 -14.64
C GLY A 208 -2.93 -6.55 -13.57
N THR A 209 -2.22 -7.55 -13.11
CA THR A 209 -2.56 -8.38 -11.96
C THR A 209 -1.86 -7.87 -10.70
N PRO A 210 -2.31 -8.22 -9.49
CA PRO A 210 -1.56 -7.94 -8.26
C PRO A 210 -0.11 -8.42 -8.30
N ALA A 211 0.14 -9.60 -8.87
CA ALA A 211 1.47 -10.19 -8.99
C ALA A 211 2.46 -9.34 -9.84
N ASP A 212 1.95 -8.55 -10.79
CA ASP A 212 2.80 -7.69 -11.63
C ASP A 212 3.41 -6.52 -10.87
N VAL A 213 2.87 -6.17 -9.71
CA VAL A 213 3.33 -5.05 -8.88
C VAL A 213 4.29 -5.53 -7.77
N VAL A 214 4.24 -6.81 -7.41
CA VAL A 214 5.01 -7.36 -6.28
C VAL A 214 6.51 -7.16 -6.42
N GLY A 215 7.10 -7.49 -7.60
CA GLY A 215 8.55 -7.37 -7.79
C GLY A 215 9.09 -5.95 -7.52
N PRO A 216 8.53 -4.90 -8.13
CA PRO A 216 8.87 -3.51 -7.81
C PRO A 216 8.71 -3.14 -6.34
N LEU A 217 7.65 -3.63 -5.65
CA LEU A 217 7.45 -3.37 -4.22
C LEU A 217 8.52 -4.06 -3.38
N MET A 218 8.81 -5.33 -3.63
CA MET A 218 9.89 -6.07 -2.96
C MET A 218 11.24 -5.39 -3.12
N PHE A 219 11.53 -4.89 -4.34
CA PHE A 219 12.74 -4.09 -4.56
C PHE A 219 12.78 -2.84 -3.67
N LEU A 220 11.70 -2.04 -3.64
CA LEU A 220 11.65 -0.83 -2.83
C LEU A 220 11.74 -1.10 -1.32
N LEU A 221 11.28 -2.25 -0.85
CA LEU A 221 11.41 -2.68 0.54
C LEU A 221 12.83 -3.16 0.85
N SER A 222 13.53 -3.75 -0.11
CA SER A 222 14.85 -4.34 0.09
C SER A 222 15.95 -3.29 0.30
N PRO A 223 17.08 -3.67 0.93
CA PRO A 223 18.25 -2.80 1.09
C PRO A 223 18.88 -2.34 -0.24
N ALA A 224 18.59 -3.02 -1.36
CA ALA A 224 19.06 -2.63 -2.69
C ALA A 224 18.46 -1.31 -3.17
N ALA A 225 17.30 -0.91 -2.66
CA ALA A 225 16.70 0.37 -2.97
C ALA A 225 17.31 1.47 -2.07
N THR A 226 18.17 2.30 -2.63
CA THR A 226 18.85 3.38 -1.89
C THR A 226 18.10 4.72 -1.97
N MET A 227 16.93 4.76 -2.64
CA MET A 227 16.14 5.96 -2.84
C MET A 227 15.15 6.23 -1.69
N THR A 228 14.93 7.51 -1.38
CA THR A 228 13.87 8.00 -0.50
C THR A 228 13.22 9.25 -1.10
N GLY A 229 11.98 9.55 -0.76
CA GLY A 229 11.21 10.67 -1.33
C GLY A 229 10.85 10.51 -2.81
N SER A 230 11.07 9.33 -3.38
CA SER A 230 10.84 9.03 -4.79
C SER A 230 9.43 8.51 -5.03
N THR A 231 8.96 8.65 -6.27
CA THR A 231 7.70 8.04 -6.73
C THR A 231 8.01 7.03 -7.82
N LEU A 232 7.63 5.77 -7.58
CA LEU A 232 7.64 4.74 -8.61
C LEU A 232 6.28 4.74 -9.30
N THR A 233 6.26 4.93 -10.62
CA THR A 233 5.03 4.89 -11.42
C THR A 233 5.02 3.69 -12.36
N ARG A 234 3.85 3.08 -12.53
CA ARG A 234 3.55 2.07 -13.53
C ARG A 234 2.39 2.61 -14.38
N ASP A 235 2.74 3.41 -15.39
CA ASP A 235 1.74 4.12 -16.19
C ASP A 235 1.01 3.22 -17.18
N ARG A 236 1.65 2.12 -17.60
CA ARG A 236 1.06 1.11 -18.46
C ARG A 236 1.33 -0.31 -17.96
N ALA A 237 0.33 -1.16 -18.09
CA ALA A 237 0.46 -2.59 -17.89
C ALA A 237 0.71 -3.28 -19.24
N TYR A 238 1.80 -4.00 -19.34
CA TYR A 238 2.03 -4.92 -20.45
C TYR A 238 1.66 -6.33 -20.02
N PRO A 239 0.92 -7.10 -20.86
CA PRO A 239 0.71 -8.51 -20.55
C PRO A 239 2.08 -9.18 -20.42
N ARG A 240 2.23 -10.04 -19.41
CA ARG A 240 3.40 -10.93 -19.38
C ARG A 240 3.37 -11.76 -20.66
N SER A 241 4.47 -11.75 -21.42
CA SER A 241 4.62 -12.75 -22.45
C SER A 241 4.49 -14.12 -21.77
N GLU A 242 3.57 -14.95 -22.24
CA GLU A 242 3.53 -16.34 -21.83
C GLU A 242 4.94 -16.86 -22.03
N ALA A 243 5.57 -17.30 -20.95
CA ALA A 243 6.94 -17.80 -21.00
C ALA A 243 6.94 -18.99 -21.95
N GLN A 244 7.64 -18.83 -23.06
CA GLN A 244 8.01 -19.93 -23.93
C GLN A 244 8.95 -20.89 -23.21
#